data_2041c859af025fd65483e51788108008
#
_entry.id   2041c859af025fd65483e51788108008
#
_cell.length_a   1.000
_cell.length_b   1.000
_cell.length_c   1.000
_cell.angle_alpha   90.00
_cell.angle_beta   90.00
_cell.angle_gamma   90.00
#
_symmetry.space_group_name_H-M   'P 1'
#
loop_
_entity.id
_entity.type
_entity.pdbx_description
1 polymer ?
#
loop_
_entity_poly.entity_id
_entity_poly.type
_entity_poly.pdbx_seq_one_letter_code
_entity_poly.pdbx_strand_id
1 'polypeptide(L)'
;METRDARGPRAGVTAGAPAWRNLRVAHVWKQFGSAGSGAPWILRDVTLSFAAGSFTCIVGPSGSGKTTLLNLLAGFEPPTHGLIALDDAPITGAGRERAMIFQDVANALFPWLSALENVEFGLRVQGLPRDVCRERAVAHLALVGLDRDRDKFPYQLSGGMKQRVQIARALANDPAILLMDEPFAALDAITRRDLQEELVRLWAKTGKTIVFITHDLIEALLLGTSVVVLGARGAMRGQFPVDVPVPRSPSQGDFMRLYDQLQGVLEEEVQRAKRGVEVERGNESEGADRKGDDHER
;
A
#
# COMPACT_ATOMS: atom_id res chain seq x y z
N MET A 1 -56.08 -10.71 -23.08
CA MET A 1 -55.71 -9.28 -23.06
C MET A 1 -54.65 -9.10 -22.00
N GLU A 2 -53.56 -9.19 -22.51
CA GLU A 2 -52.16 -8.97 -22.17
C GLU A 2 -51.88 -7.79 -21.25
N THR A 3 -51.06 -7.99 -20.29
CA THR A 3 -49.96 -7.03 -20.02
C THR A 3 -48.74 -7.76 -19.52
N ARG A 4 -47.75 -7.86 -20.39
CA ARG A 4 -46.36 -8.28 -20.13
C ARG A 4 -45.72 -7.28 -19.21
N ASP A 5 -45.23 -7.78 -18.08
CA ASP A 5 -44.29 -7.06 -17.22
C ASP A 5 -42.86 -7.30 -17.73
N ALA A 6 -42.34 -6.32 -18.47
CA ALA A 6 -40.97 -6.32 -18.99
C ALA A 6 -40.04 -5.73 -17.94
N ARG A 7 -39.45 -6.59 -17.08
CA ARG A 7 -38.29 -6.21 -16.28
C ARG A 7 -37.06 -6.31 -17.14
N GLY A 8 -36.61 -5.13 -17.61
CA GLY A 8 -35.34 -4.96 -18.29
C GLY A 8 -34.15 -5.31 -17.38
N PRO A 9 -32.94 -5.53 -17.95
CA PRO A 9 -31.76 -5.96 -17.22
C PRO A 9 -31.35 -4.89 -16.21
N ARG A 10 -31.13 -5.31 -14.95
CA ARG A 10 -30.59 -4.46 -13.89
C ARG A 10 -29.24 -3.93 -14.32
N ALA A 11 -29.14 -2.61 -14.38
CA ALA A 11 -27.97 -1.86 -14.73
C ALA A 11 -26.75 -2.34 -13.93
N GLY A 12 -25.68 -2.68 -14.65
CA GLY A 12 -24.37 -2.90 -14.07
C GLY A 12 -23.96 -1.68 -13.28
N VAL A 13 -23.38 -1.90 -12.11
CA VAL A 13 -22.78 -0.85 -11.30
C VAL A 13 -21.62 -0.28 -12.13
N THR A 14 -21.87 0.81 -12.82
CA THR A 14 -20.81 1.65 -13.37
C THR A 14 -20.14 2.27 -12.17
N ALA A 15 -18.87 1.97 -11.95
CA ALA A 15 -18.04 2.68 -10.99
C ALA A 15 -18.11 4.16 -11.34
N GLY A 16 -18.87 4.94 -10.56
CA GLY A 16 -18.88 6.38 -10.69
C GLY A 16 -17.48 6.92 -10.49
N ALA A 17 -17.11 7.97 -11.21
CA ALA A 17 -15.85 8.66 -10.98
C ALA A 17 -15.73 8.95 -9.48
N PRO A 18 -14.53 8.77 -8.85
CA PRO A 18 -14.36 9.02 -7.43
C PRO A 18 -14.76 10.45 -7.09
N ALA A 19 -15.42 10.63 -5.95
CA ALA A 19 -15.91 11.94 -5.49
C ALA A 19 -14.75 12.92 -5.16
N TRP A 20 -13.50 12.45 -5.14
CA TRP A 20 -12.28 13.21 -4.88
C TRP A 20 -11.29 13.09 -6.06
N ARG A 21 -10.34 14.02 -6.15
CA ARG A 21 -9.37 14.13 -7.26
C ARG A 21 -7.96 13.77 -6.85
N ASN A 22 -7.54 14.14 -5.62
CA ASN A 22 -6.18 13.97 -5.16
C ASN A 22 -6.11 13.56 -3.68
N LEU A 23 -5.23 12.61 -3.39
CA LEU A 23 -4.70 12.39 -2.04
C LEU A 23 -3.37 13.12 -1.96
N ARG A 24 -3.28 14.17 -1.12
CA ARG A 24 -2.14 15.08 -1.03
C ARG A 24 -1.38 14.91 0.27
N VAL A 25 -0.07 14.86 0.17
CA VAL A 25 0.90 14.94 1.27
C VAL A 25 1.66 16.24 1.09
N ALA A 26 1.59 17.14 2.07
CA ALA A 26 2.17 18.47 1.97
C ALA A 26 3.11 18.74 3.16
N HIS A 27 4.41 18.84 2.87
CA HIS A 27 5.46 19.14 3.84
C HIS A 27 5.41 18.27 5.09
N VAL A 28 5.20 16.94 4.91
CA VAL A 28 5.02 16.00 6.00
C VAL A 28 6.36 15.62 6.61
N TRP A 29 6.43 15.76 7.95
CA TRP A 29 7.51 15.27 8.80
C TRP A 29 6.93 14.28 9.81
N LYS A 30 7.66 13.22 10.10
CA LYS A 30 7.27 12.25 11.13
C LYS A 30 8.46 11.85 11.98
N GLN A 31 8.23 11.89 13.28
CA GLN A 31 9.13 11.44 14.34
C GLN A 31 8.31 10.67 15.37
N PHE A 32 8.85 9.62 15.95
CA PHE A 32 8.25 8.92 17.08
C PHE A 32 8.92 9.34 18.36
N GLY A 33 8.16 9.44 19.45
CA GLY A 33 8.62 9.90 20.77
C GLY A 33 8.02 11.24 21.16
N SER A 34 8.33 11.68 22.38
CA SER A 34 7.88 12.97 22.89
C SER A 34 8.65 14.13 22.24
N ALA A 35 8.01 15.29 22.14
CA ALA A 35 8.66 16.50 21.63
C ALA A 35 9.94 16.78 22.44
N GLY A 36 11.07 16.93 21.75
CA GLY A 36 12.37 17.17 22.40
C GLY A 36 13.16 15.91 22.80
N SER A 37 12.66 14.71 22.51
CA SER A 37 13.35 13.44 22.83
C SER A 37 14.65 13.18 22.04
N GLY A 38 14.98 14.02 21.05
CA GLY A 38 16.12 13.81 20.16
C GLY A 38 15.99 12.60 19.23
N ALA A 39 14.79 11.96 19.18
CA ALA A 39 14.54 10.82 18.32
C ALA A 39 14.73 11.18 16.82
N PRO A 40 15.24 10.27 16.00
CA PRO A 40 15.48 10.56 14.59
C PRO A 40 14.17 10.79 13.82
N TRP A 41 14.23 11.67 12.84
CA TRP A 41 13.15 11.86 11.89
C TRP A 41 13.04 10.64 10.96
N ILE A 42 11.85 10.05 10.89
CA ILE A 42 11.54 8.93 9.98
C ILE A 42 11.15 9.46 8.59
N LEU A 43 10.38 10.56 8.54
CA LEU A 43 10.06 11.26 7.30
C LEU A 43 10.47 12.72 7.43
N ARG A 44 10.99 13.29 6.34
CA ARG A 44 11.51 14.67 6.29
C ARG A 44 11.00 15.38 5.07
N ASP A 45 10.14 16.36 5.29
CA ASP A 45 9.59 17.25 4.25
C ASP A 45 9.05 16.52 3.02
N VAL A 46 8.24 15.48 3.25
CA VAL A 46 7.65 14.70 2.17
C VAL A 46 6.50 15.49 1.56
N THR A 47 6.61 15.77 0.25
CA THR A 47 5.55 16.42 -0.53
C THR A 47 5.30 15.62 -1.79
N LEU A 48 4.10 15.06 -1.93
CA LEU A 48 3.68 14.28 -3.09
C LEU A 48 2.15 14.26 -3.20
N SER A 49 1.67 13.83 -4.37
CA SER A 49 0.23 13.67 -4.62
C SER A 49 -0.07 12.39 -5.38
N PHE A 50 -1.22 11.80 -5.07
CA PHE A 50 -1.74 10.62 -5.75
C PHE A 50 -3.04 11.02 -6.43
N ALA A 51 -3.06 10.98 -7.76
CA ALA A 51 -4.28 11.24 -8.51
C ALA A 51 -5.31 10.13 -8.32
N ALA A 52 -6.60 10.48 -8.33
CA ALA A 52 -7.65 9.49 -8.30
C ALA A 52 -7.54 8.51 -9.46
N GLY A 53 -7.69 7.21 -9.17
CA GLY A 53 -7.54 6.14 -10.15
C GLY A 53 -6.10 5.79 -10.54
N SER A 54 -5.07 6.46 -9.96
CA SER A 54 -3.67 6.12 -10.20
C SER A 54 -3.27 4.84 -9.47
N PHE A 55 -2.25 4.16 -10.01
CA PHE A 55 -1.53 3.08 -9.34
C PHE A 55 -0.10 3.57 -9.07
N THR A 56 0.19 4.02 -7.86
CA THR A 56 1.50 4.55 -7.49
C THR A 56 2.27 3.54 -6.65
N CYS A 57 3.46 3.16 -7.11
CA CYS A 57 4.38 2.32 -6.35
C CYS A 57 5.37 3.19 -5.57
N ILE A 58 5.65 2.84 -4.31
CA ILE A 58 6.65 3.49 -3.45
C ILE A 58 7.80 2.51 -3.25
N VAL A 59 8.98 2.90 -3.67
CA VAL A 59 10.22 2.13 -3.52
C VAL A 59 11.25 2.89 -2.69
N GLY A 60 12.22 2.19 -2.13
CA GLY A 60 13.30 2.79 -1.34
C GLY A 60 13.99 1.77 -0.43
N PRO A 61 15.14 2.10 0.13
CA PRO A 61 15.88 1.22 1.02
C PRO A 61 15.07 0.86 2.28
N SER A 62 15.48 -0.22 2.96
CA SER A 62 14.91 -0.57 4.26
C SER A 62 15.11 0.58 5.26
N GLY A 63 14.09 0.86 6.09
CA GLY A 63 14.13 1.97 7.03
C GLY A 63 13.93 3.37 6.42
N SER A 64 13.60 3.50 5.13
CA SER A 64 13.30 4.81 4.52
C SER A 64 11.94 5.41 4.91
N GLY A 65 11.15 4.74 5.73
CA GLY A 65 9.86 5.26 6.20
C GLY A 65 8.65 4.94 5.33
N LYS A 66 8.74 4.01 4.37
CA LYS A 66 7.64 3.63 3.47
C LYS A 66 6.38 3.20 4.22
N THR A 67 6.51 2.24 5.13
CA THR A 67 5.40 1.76 5.98
C THR A 67 4.85 2.90 6.86
N THR A 68 5.73 3.76 7.39
CA THR A 68 5.30 4.94 8.16
C THR A 68 4.46 5.88 7.28
N LEU A 69 4.91 6.17 6.06
CA LEU A 69 4.13 7.00 5.13
C LEU A 69 2.77 6.36 4.84
N LEU A 70 2.72 5.03 4.63
CA LEU A 70 1.48 4.32 4.39
C LEU A 70 0.52 4.40 5.59
N ASN A 71 1.03 4.27 6.82
CA ASN A 71 0.25 4.41 8.05
C ASN A 71 -0.33 5.82 8.21
N LEU A 72 0.45 6.84 7.84
CA LEU A 72 -0.03 8.22 7.83
C LEU A 72 -1.15 8.42 6.78
N LEU A 73 -1.00 7.85 5.58
CA LEU A 73 -2.02 7.88 4.53
C LEU A 73 -3.30 7.14 4.97
N ALA A 74 -3.15 6.03 5.71
CA ALA A 74 -4.29 5.30 6.29
C ALA A 74 -5.01 6.08 7.40
N GLY A 75 -4.33 7.06 8.00
CA GLY A 75 -4.84 7.81 9.15
C GLY A 75 -4.69 7.04 10.47
N PHE A 76 -3.81 6.04 10.52
CA PHE A 76 -3.52 5.30 11.76
C PHE A 76 -2.66 6.13 12.71
N GLU A 77 -1.89 7.06 12.16
CA GLU A 77 -1.07 7.99 12.90
C GLU A 77 -1.14 9.39 12.29
N PRO A 78 -1.06 10.46 13.08
CA PRO A 78 -0.94 11.82 12.57
C PRO A 78 0.52 12.10 12.17
N PRO A 79 0.77 12.99 11.20
CA PRO A 79 2.08 13.55 10.96
C PRO A 79 2.53 14.43 12.16
N THR A 80 3.85 14.56 12.37
CA THR A 80 4.39 15.49 13.37
C THR A 80 4.27 16.94 12.89
N HIS A 81 4.54 17.18 11.61
CA HIS A 81 4.32 18.45 10.93
C HIS A 81 3.79 18.20 9.52
N GLY A 82 3.19 19.23 8.93
CA GLY A 82 2.62 19.16 7.60
C GLY A 82 1.17 18.67 7.60
N LEU A 83 0.67 18.30 6.43
CA LEU A 83 -0.73 17.95 6.22
C LEU A 83 -0.85 16.77 5.25
N ILE A 84 -1.76 15.84 5.57
CA ILE A 84 -2.27 14.85 4.63
C ILE A 84 -3.76 15.11 4.44
N ALA A 85 -4.19 15.24 3.20
CA ALA A 85 -5.57 15.59 2.88
C ALA A 85 -6.08 14.81 1.67
N LEU A 86 -7.36 14.48 1.70
CA LEU A 86 -8.12 14.00 0.56
C LEU A 86 -8.84 15.21 -0.04
N ASP A 87 -8.38 15.67 -1.21
CA ASP A 87 -8.64 17.01 -1.73
C ASP A 87 -8.29 18.10 -0.68
N ASP A 88 -9.29 18.81 -0.17
CA ASP A 88 -9.11 19.85 0.86
C ASP A 88 -9.45 19.37 2.28
N ALA A 89 -9.92 18.13 2.44
CA ALA A 89 -10.29 17.56 3.74
C ALA A 89 -9.10 16.88 4.42
N PRO A 90 -8.61 17.38 5.57
CA PRO A 90 -7.52 16.76 6.32
C PRO A 90 -7.87 15.32 6.74
N ILE A 91 -6.92 14.41 6.63
CA ILE A 91 -7.00 13.07 7.19
C ILE A 91 -6.62 13.14 8.67
N THR A 92 -7.61 12.96 9.54
CA THR A 92 -7.43 13.01 11.00
C THR A 92 -7.55 11.64 11.68
N GLY A 93 -7.88 10.59 10.93
CA GLY A 93 -8.03 9.23 11.45
C GLY A 93 -8.33 8.23 10.33
N ALA A 94 -8.54 6.97 10.71
CA ALA A 94 -8.96 5.93 9.79
C ALA A 94 -10.32 6.25 9.17
N GLY A 95 -10.48 5.95 7.87
CA GLY A 95 -11.71 6.24 7.12
C GLY A 95 -12.11 5.09 6.21
N ARG A 96 -13.40 5.00 5.89
CA ARG A 96 -13.95 3.93 5.02
C ARG A 96 -13.45 4.01 3.59
N GLU A 97 -13.08 5.20 3.14
CA GLU A 97 -12.55 5.47 1.82
C GLU A 97 -11.14 4.90 1.59
N ARG A 98 -10.48 4.45 2.66
CA ARG A 98 -9.14 3.86 2.63
C ARG A 98 -9.13 2.47 3.24
N ALA A 99 -8.57 1.50 2.54
CA ALA A 99 -8.35 0.16 3.08
C ALA A 99 -6.86 -0.19 3.03
N MET A 100 -6.37 -0.80 4.12
CA MET A 100 -4.99 -1.24 4.26
C MET A 100 -4.88 -2.75 4.07
N ILE A 101 -3.90 -3.17 3.27
CA ILE A 101 -3.47 -4.55 3.12
C ILE A 101 -2.06 -4.64 3.70
N PHE A 102 -1.92 -5.44 4.76
CA PHE A 102 -0.68 -5.57 5.52
C PHE A 102 0.25 -6.63 4.93
N GLN A 103 1.55 -6.46 5.15
CA GLN A 103 2.60 -7.39 4.74
C GLN A 103 2.44 -8.78 5.40
N ASP A 104 2.06 -8.82 6.67
CA ASP A 104 1.88 -10.07 7.42
C ASP A 104 0.55 -10.74 7.08
N VAL A 105 0.61 -11.61 6.08
CA VAL A 105 -0.54 -12.40 5.61
C VAL A 105 -1.01 -13.40 6.67
N ALA A 106 -0.09 -13.91 7.49
CA ALA A 106 -0.40 -14.98 8.45
C ALA A 106 -1.34 -14.48 9.55
N ASN A 107 -1.11 -13.25 10.04
CA ASN A 107 -1.85 -12.65 11.15
C ASN A 107 -2.93 -11.65 10.70
N ALA A 108 -3.05 -11.39 9.40
CA ALA A 108 -4.01 -10.41 8.90
C ALA A 108 -5.46 -10.91 8.87
N LEU A 109 -5.69 -12.22 8.86
CA LEU A 109 -7.04 -12.81 8.87
C LEU A 109 -7.44 -13.22 10.29
N PHE A 110 -8.73 -13.12 10.60
CA PHE A 110 -9.28 -13.65 11.83
C PHE A 110 -9.27 -15.19 11.78
N PRO A 111 -8.45 -15.88 12.60
CA PRO A 111 -8.24 -17.33 12.47
C PRO A 111 -9.48 -18.17 12.81
N TRP A 112 -10.43 -17.62 13.56
CA TRP A 112 -11.69 -18.24 13.93
C TRP A 112 -12.85 -18.00 12.96
N LEU A 113 -12.62 -17.23 11.89
CA LEU A 113 -13.58 -16.97 10.82
C LEU A 113 -13.15 -17.67 9.53
N SER A 114 -14.13 -18.20 8.78
CA SER A 114 -13.91 -18.69 7.43
C SER A 114 -13.47 -17.56 6.47
N ALA A 115 -13.03 -17.88 5.26
CA ALA A 115 -12.71 -16.89 4.23
C ALA A 115 -13.91 -15.96 3.96
N LEU A 116 -15.11 -16.52 3.85
CA LEU A 116 -16.36 -15.77 3.65
C LEU A 116 -16.61 -14.81 4.82
N GLU A 117 -16.55 -15.32 6.04
CA GLU A 117 -16.82 -14.52 7.25
C GLU A 117 -15.76 -13.42 7.47
N ASN A 118 -14.49 -13.68 7.09
CA ASN A 118 -13.46 -12.66 7.07
C ASN A 118 -13.81 -11.50 6.15
N VAL A 119 -14.35 -11.79 4.96
CA VAL A 119 -14.78 -10.76 4.00
C VAL A 119 -16.04 -10.05 4.47
N GLU A 120 -17.01 -10.78 5.04
CA GLU A 120 -18.24 -10.21 5.59
C GLU A 120 -17.99 -9.29 6.80
N PHE A 121 -16.91 -9.49 7.54
CA PHE A 121 -16.68 -8.83 8.83
C PHE A 121 -16.81 -7.31 8.76
N GLY A 122 -16.11 -6.67 7.83
CA GLY A 122 -16.17 -5.21 7.66
C GLY A 122 -17.56 -4.71 7.26
N LEU A 123 -18.27 -5.47 6.43
CA LEU A 123 -19.64 -5.14 6.01
C LEU A 123 -20.62 -5.24 7.19
N ARG A 124 -20.46 -6.24 8.05
CA ARG A 124 -21.25 -6.38 9.29
C ARG A 124 -20.99 -5.23 10.26
N VAL A 125 -19.75 -4.82 10.43
CA VAL A 125 -19.40 -3.65 11.26
C VAL A 125 -20.02 -2.36 10.74
N GLN A 126 -20.24 -2.26 9.42
CA GLN A 126 -20.97 -1.15 8.80
C GLN A 126 -22.49 -1.20 9.04
N GLY A 127 -23.01 -2.25 9.66
CA GLY A 127 -24.45 -2.42 9.94
C GLY A 127 -25.27 -2.86 8.73
N LEU A 128 -24.64 -3.39 7.67
CA LEU A 128 -25.38 -3.88 6.51
C LEU A 128 -26.19 -5.16 6.87
N PRO A 129 -27.34 -5.39 6.22
CA PRO A 129 -28.12 -6.62 6.37
C PRO A 129 -27.29 -7.87 6.03
N ARG A 130 -27.58 -8.98 6.69
CA ARG A 130 -26.77 -10.22 6.56
C ARG A 130 -26.74 -10.80 5.15
N ASP A 131 -27.87 -10.75 4.46
CA ASP A 131 -28.01 -11.16 3.05
C ASP A 131 -27.13 -10.32 2.13
N VAL A 132 -27.12 -9.01 2.30
CA VAL A 132 -26.26 -8.07 1.55
C VAL A 132 -24.78 -8.33 1.85
N CYS A 133 -24.41 -8.55 3.13
CA CYS A 133 -23.03 -8.89 3.50
C CYS A 133 -22.57 -10.15 2.78
N ARG A 134 -23.40 -11.21 2.81
CA ARG A 134 -23.09 -12.49 2.18
C ARG A 134 -22.98 -12.39 0.66
N GLU A 135 -23.94 -11.73 0.02
CA GLU A 135 -23.93 -11.52 -1.43
C GLU A 135 -22.65 -10.80 -1.88
N ARG A 136 -22.30 -9.68 -1.22
CA ARG A 136 -21.08 -8.93 -1.52
C ARG A 136 -19.82 -9.75 -1.25
N ALA A 137 -19.73 -10.45 -0.13
CA ALA A 137 -18.57 -11.25 0.22
C ALA A 137 -18.34 -12.39 -0.79
N VAL A 138 -19.40 -13.10 -1.20
CA VAL A 138 -19.32 -14.13 -2.25
C VAL A 138 -18.85 -13.54 -3.58
N ALA A 139 -19.39 -12.39 -4.00
CA ALA A 139 -18.98 -11.72 -5.22
C ALA A 139 -17.49 -11.32 -5.21
N HIS A 140 -16.97 -10.83 -4.07
CA HIS A 140 -15.57 -10.43 -3.96
C HIS A 140 -14.62 -11.64 -3.84
N LEU A 141 -15.05 -12.74 -3.20
CA LEU A 141 -14.28 -13.99 -3.23
C LEU A 141 -14.22 -14.60 -4.63
N ALA A 142 -15.30 -14.55 -5.38
CA ALA A 142 -15.31 -14.98 -6.78
C ALA A 142 -14.40 -14.09 -7.65
N LEU A 143 -14.34 -12.76 -7.37
CA LEU A 143 -13.48 -11.83 -8.08
C LEU A 143 -11.98 -12.19 -7.94
N VAL A 144 -11.58 -12.77 -6.80
CA VAL A 144 -10.22 -13.21 -6.52
C VAL A 144 -10.04 -14.73 -6.69
N GLY A 145 -10.98 -15.43 -7.33
CA GLY A 145 -10.88 -16.85 -7.66
C GLY A 145 -10.99 -17.80 -6.46
N LEU A 146 -11.69 -17.40 -5.39
CA LEU A 146 -11.85 -18.18 -4.15
C LEU A 146 -13.31 -18.57 -3.86
N ASP A 147 -14.18 -18.59 -4.86
CA ASP A 147 -15.59 -18.96 -4.73
C ASP A 147 -15.80 -20.37 -4.15
N ARG A 148 -14.92 -21.33 -4.49
CA ARG A 148 -14.97 -22.72 -4.01
C ARG A 148 -14.33 -22.92 -2.64
N ASP A 149 -13.50 -21.99 -2.20
CA ASP A 149 -12.72 -22.07 -0.98
C ASP A 149 -13.27 -21.15 0.14
N ARG A 150 -14.44 -20.57 -0.06
CA ARG A 150 -15.07 -19.58 0.81
C ARG A 150 -15.34 -20.05 2.23
N ASP A 151 -15.58 -21.36 2.42
CA ASP A 151 -15.90 -21.96 3.70
C ASP A 151 -14.64 -22.46 4.46
N LYS A 152 -13.43 -22.35 3.84
CA LYS A 152 -12.17 -22.70 4.47
C LYS A 152 -11.75 -21.67 5.51
N PHE A 153 -11.15 -22.15 6.59
CA PHE A 153 -10.53 -21.32 7.63
C PHE A 153 -9.07 -20.96 7.23
N PRO A 154 -8.50 -19.88 7.80
CA PRO A 154 -7.15 -19.43 7.47
C PRO A 154 -6.06 -20.51 7.54
N TYR A 155 -6.14 -21.44 8.49
CA TYR A 155 -5.18 -22.54 8.60
C TYR A 155 -5.26 -23.57 7.46
N GLN A 156 -6.35 -23.59 6.69
CA GLN A 156 -6.57 -24.46 5.53
C GLN A 156 -6.18 -23.79 4.20
N LEU A 157 -5.78 -22.52 4.24
CA LEU A 157 -5.46 -21.72 3.06
C LEU A 157 -3.94 -21.61 2.88
N SER A 158 -3.48 -21.67 1.61
CA SER A 158 -2.10 -21.33 1.27
C SER A 158 -1.83 -19.81 1.49
N GLY A 159 -0.55 -19.40 1.49
CA GLY A 159 -0.19 -17.99 1.62
C GLY A 159 -0.84 -17.11 0.55
N GLY A 160 -0.82 -17.53 -0.71
CA GLY A 160 -1.48 -16.82 -1.81
C GLY A 160 -3.01 -16.76 -1.65
N MET A 161 -3.65 -17.82 -1.17
CA MET A 161 -5.10 -17.80 -0.89
C MET A 161 -5.44 -16.84 0.25
N LYS A 162 -4.65 -16.80 1.32
CA LYS A 162 -4.82 -15.81 2.41
C LYS A 162 -4.70 -14.39 1.89
N GLN A 163 -3.72 -14.13 1.01
CA GLN A 163 -3.55 -12.82 0.37
C GLN A 163 -4.78 -12.43 -0.45
N ARG A 164 -5.32 -13.36 -1.24
CA ARG A 164 -6.56 -13.14 -2.00
C ARG A 164 -7.75 -12.84 -1.08
N VAL A 165 -7.88 -13.50 0.06
CA VAL A 165 -8.92 -13.21 1.06
C VAL A 165 -8.75 -11.80 1.63
N GLN A 166 -7.51 -11.34 1.92
CA GLN A 166 -7.25 -9.97 2.37
C GLN A 166 -7.69 -8.93 1.32
N ILE A 167 -7.34 -9.17 0.05
CA ILE A 167 -7.74 -8.30 -1.06
C ILE A 167 -9.27 -8.26 -1.17
N ALA A 168 -9.94 -9.42 -1.16
CA ALA A 168 -11.41 -9.50 -1.20
C ALA A 168 -12.05 -8.76 -0.03
N ARG A 169 -11.53 -8.92 1.19
CA ARG A 169 -11.99 -8.22 2.41
C ARG A 169 -11.84 -6.71 2.30
N ALA A 170 -10.71 -6.24 1.79
CA ALA A 170 -10.48 -4.83 1.58
C ALA A 170 -11.47 -4.24 0.56
N LEU A 171 -11.64 -4.92 -0.59
CA LEU A 171 -12.50 -4.47 -1.68
C LEU A 171 -13.99 -4.51 -1.35
N ALA A 172 -14.43 -5.51 -0.55
CA ALA A 172 -15.85 -5.65 -0.18
C ALA A 172 -16.40 -4.41 0.54
N ASN A 173 -15.53 -3.67 1.25
CA ASN A 173 -15.88 -2.41 1.90
C ASN A 173 -15.98 -1.22 0.94
N ASP A 174 -15.73 -1.45 -0.34
CA ASP A 174 -15.77 -0.46 -1.42
C ASP A 174 -14.90 0.80 -1.14
N PRO A 175 -13.63 0.66 -0.75
CA PRO A 175 -12.76 1.80 -0.53
C PRO A 175 -12.45 2.49 -1.85
N ALA A 176 -12.21 3.80 -1.80
CA ALA A 176 -11.71 4.56 -2.94
C ALA A 176 -10.20 4.38 -3.13
N ILE A 177 -9.49 4.11 -2.04
CA ILE A 177 -8.02 3.99 -1.99
C ILE A 177 -7.64 2.65 -1.34
N LEU A 178 -6.75 1.91 -2.01
CA LEU A 178 -6.10 0.71 -1.48
C LEU A 178 -4.65 1.04 -1.15
N LEU A 179 -4.27 0.83 0.11
CA LEU A 179 -2.93 1.00 0.63
C LEU A 179 -2.33 -0.38 0.86
N MET A 180 -1.22 -0.72 0.21
CA MET A 180 -0.65 -2.07 0.23
C MET A 180 0.82 -2.02 0.66
N ASP A 181 1.16 -2.70 1.75
CA ASP A 181 2.52 -2.79 2.27
C ASP A 181 3.15 -4.14 1.92
N GLU A 182 4.01 -4.17 0.92
CA GLU A 182 4.72 -5.36 0.41
C GLU A 182 3.84 -6.62 0.30
N PRO A 183 2.65 -6.56 -0.33
CA PRO A 183 1.64 -7.60 -0.22
C PRO A 183 2.08 -8.95 -0.82
N PHE A 184 3.09 -8.96 -1.67
CA PHE A 184 3.55 -10.16 -2.38
C PHE A 184 4.91 -10.69 -1.90
N ALA A 185 5.52 -10.09 -0.86
CA ALA A 185 6.86 -10.42 -0.40
C ALA A 185 7.03 -11.89 0.03
N ALA A 186 6.00 -12.48 0.64
CA ALA A 186 6.03 -13.84 1.17
C ALA A 186 5.59 -14.93 0.16
N LEU A 187 5.38 -14.58 -1.13
CA LEU A 187 4.87 -15.49 -2.14
C LEU A 187 5.98 -16.04 -3.03
N ASP A 188 5.82 -17.29 -3.49
CA ASP A 188 6.64 -17.85 -4.55
C ASP A 188 6.45 -17.10 -5.88
N ALA A 189 7.41 -17.24 -6.80
CA ALA A 189 7.46 -16.45 -8.02
C ALA A 189 6.25 -16.64 -8.94
N ILE A 190 5.68 -17.87 -9.00
CA ILE A 190 4.53 -18.18 -9.88
C ILE A 190 3.28 -17.53 -9.29
N THR A 191 2.98 -17.79 -8.02
CA THR A 191 1.82 -17.22 -7.32
C THR A 191 1.87 -15.68 -7.31
N ARG A 192 3.08 -15.10 -7.11
CA ARG A 192 3.29 -13.65 -7.14
C ARG A 192 2.89 -13.08 -8.50
N ARG A 193 3.39 -13.65 -9.59
CA ARG A 193 3.07 -13.21 -10.95
C ARG A 193 1.57 -13.24 -11.24
N ASP A 194 0.91 -14.35 -10.89
CA ASP A 194 -0.53 -14.51 -11.10
C ASP A 194 -1.32 -13.42 -10.35
N LEU A 195 -0.93 -13.13 -9.09
CA LEU A 195 -1.58 -12.10 -8.27
C LEU A 195 -1.28 -10.67 -8.75
N GLN A 196 -0.09 -10.42 -9.29
CA GLN A 196 0.25 -9.15 -9.93
C GLN A 196 -0.65 -8.87 -11.14
N GLU A 197 -0.78 -9.86 -12.04
CA GLU A 197 -1.66 -9.75 -13.21
C GLU A 197 -3.14 -9.58 -12.81
N GLU A 198 -3.57 -10.29 -11.75
CA GLU A 198 -4.92 -10.17 -11.21
C GLU A 198 -5.17 -8.78 -10.61
N LEU A 199 -4.21 -8.24 -9.87
CA LEU A 199 -4.30 -6.90 -9.28
C LEU A 199 -4.39 -5.81 -10.36
N VAL A 200 -3.62 -5.91 -11.44
CA VAL A 200 -3.70 -4.98 -12.57
C VAL A 200 -5.07 -5.05 -13.24
N ARG A 201 -5.59 -6.27 -13.48
CA ARG A 201 -6.93 -6.45 -14.05
C ARG A 201 -8.03 -5.87 -13.15
N LEU A 202 -7.90 -6.08 -11.85
CA LEU A 202 -8.81 -5.55 -10.84
C LEU A 202 -8.76 -4.03 -10.79
N TRP A 203 -7.56 -3.43 -10.78
CA TRP A 203 -7.37 -1.99 -10.84
C TRP A 203 -8.01 -1.38 -12.10
N ALA A 204 -7.72 -1.95 -13.28
CA ALA A 204 -8.30 -1.49 -14.54
C ALA A 204 -9.84 -1.57 -14.56
N LYS A 205 -10.42 -2.60 -13.91
CA LYS A 205 -11.88 -2.80 -13.83
C LYS A 205 -12.56 -1.86 -12.83
N THR A 206 -11.88 -1.55 -11.71
CA THR A 206 -12.52 -0.81 -10.60
C THR A 206 -12.20 0.69 -10.60
N GLY A 207 -11.13 1.12 -11.26
CA GLY A 207 -10.66 2.51 -11.27
C GLY A 207 -10.24 3.03 -9.89
N LYS A 208 -9.97 2.14 -8.93
CA LYS A 208 -9.55 2.52 -7.58
C LYS A 208 -8.13 3.07 -7.58
N THR A 209 -7.84 3.97 -6.64
CA THR A 209 -6.47 4.42 -6.43
C THR A 209 -5.70 3.39 -5.62
N ILE A 210 -4.50 3.07 -6.05
CA ILE A 210 -3.63 2.12 -5.36
C ILE A 210 -2.32 2.81 -4.98
N VAL A 211 -1.94 2.70 -3.71
CA VAL A 211 -0.60 3.04 -3.21
C VAL A 211 0.04 1.73 -2.75
N PHE A 212 1.11 1.35 -3.40
CA PHE A 212 1.72 0.03 -3.29
C PHE A 212 3.19 0.15 -2.90
N ILE A 213 3.56 -0.39 -1.76
CA ILE A 213 4.97 -0.47 -1.35
C ILE A 213 5.57 -1.77 -1.84
N THR A 214 6.75 -1.67 -2.43
CA THR A 214 7.59 -2.81 -2.77
C THR A 214 9.07 -2.44 -2.69
N HIS A 215 9.92 -3.44 -2.52
CA HIS A 215 11.38 -3.33 -2.67
C HIS A 215 11.85 -3.81 -4.05
N ASP A 216 10.95 -4.38 -4.86
CA ASP A 216 11.25 -4.87 -6.21
C ASP A 216 10.88 -3.82 -7.25
N LEU A 217 11.91 -3.28 -7.93
CA LEU A 217 11.73 -2.24 -8.94
C LEU A 217 11.04 -2.76 -10.21
N ILE A 218 11.27 -4.04 -10.56
CA ILE A 218 10.58 -4.67 -11.70
C ILE A 218 9.09 -4.75 -11.39
N GLU A 219 8.72 -5.17 -10.19
CA GLU A 219 7.33 -5.19 -9.75
C GLU A 219 6.69 -3.79 -9.82
N ALA A 220 7.40 -2.77 -9.30
CA ALA A 220 6.91 -1.39 -9.34
C ALA A 220 6.64 -0.89 -10.77
N LEU A 221 7.51 -1.23 -11.71
CA LEU A 221 7.36 -0.86 -13.12
C LEU A 221 6.29 -1.67 -13.86
N LEU A 222 6.10 -2.93 -13.50
CA LEU A 222 5.06 -3.77 -14.09
C LEU A 222 3.66 -3.29 -13.69
N LEU A 223 3.49 -2.87 -12.43
CA LEU A 223 2.19 -2.56 -11.83
C LEU A 223 1.82 -1.08 -11.91
N GLY A 224 2.77 -0.19 -11.57
CA GLY A 224 2.50 1.21 -11.30
C GLY A 224 2.30 2.07 -12.55
N THR A 225 1.48 3.10 -12.44
CA THR A 225 1.45 4.22 -13.39
C THR A 225 2.47 5.30 -13.05
N SER A 226 2.97 5.27 -11.81
CA SER A 226 4.08 6.09 -11.34
C SER A 226 4.86 5.38 -10.25
N VAL A 227 6.14 5.70 -10.11
CA VAL A 227 7.03 5.21 -9.05
C VAL A 227 7.53 6.40 -8.25
N VAL A 228 7.34 6.34 -6.93
CA VAL A 228 7.88 7.29 -5.95
C VAL A 228 9.12 6.65 -5.32
N VAL A 229 10.24 7.36 -5.35
CA VAL A 229 11.46 6.93 -4.65
C VAL A 229 11.56 7.66 -3.32
N LEU A 230 11.47 6.91 -2.22
CA LEU A 230 11.71 7.40 -0.87
C LEU A 230 13.12 7.03 -0.45
N GLY A 231 13.95 8.05 -0.26
CA GLY A 231 15.36 7.89 0.03
C GLY A 231 15.66 7.66 1.51
N ALA A 232 16.95 7.54 1.82
CA ALA A 232 17.45 7.43 3.18
C ALA A 232 16.92 8.58 4.06
N ARG A 233 16.63 8.26 5.33
CA ARG A 233 16.09 9.22 6.31
C ARG A 233 14.76 9.86 5.92
N GLY A 234 13.95 9.17 5.09
CA GLY A 234 12.59 9.57 4.77
C GLY A 234 12.44 10.81 3.88
N ALA A 235 13.46 11.15 3.12
CA ALA A 235 13.38 12.24 2.15
C ALA A 235 12.86 11.72 0.79
N MET A 236 11.92 12.41 0.19
CA MET A 236 11.46 12.10 -1.16
C MET A 236 12.55 12.46 -2.20
N ARG A 237 12.83 11.56 -3.14
CA ARG A 237 13.80 11.78 -4.22
C ARG A 237 13.14 12.12 -5.55
N GLY A 238 11.94 11.65 -5.78
CA GLY A 238 11.18 11.98 -6.96
C GLY A 238 9.96 11.10 -7.13
N GLN A 239 9.10 11.53 -8.04
CA GLN A 239 7.96 10.78 -8.55
C GLN A 239 8.15 10.67 -10.08
N PHE A 240 8.22 9.45 -10.58
CA PHE A 240 8.55 9.12 -11.95
C PHE A 240 7.35 8.51 -12.63
N PRO A 241 6.83 9.07 -13.72
CA PRO A 241 5.77 8.45 -14.49
C PRO A 241 6.27 7.16 -15.15
N VAL A 242 5.39 6.18 -15.30
CA VAL A 242 5.68 4.92 -16.00
C VAL A 242 4.92 4.93 -17.32
N ASP A 243 5.52 5.59 -18.32
CA ASP A 243 4.94 5.77 -19.67
C ASP A 243 5.24 4.58 -20.59
N VAL A 244 5.39 3.38 -20.01
CA VAL A 244 5.59 2.12 -20.75
C VAL A 244 4.24 1.52 -21.10
N PRO A 245 3.97 1.21 -22.40
CA PRO A 245 2.70 0.65 -22.84
C PRO A 245 2.41 -0.73 -22.20
N VAL A 246 1.14 -0.99 -21.95
CA VAL A 246 0.63 -2.30 -21.47
C VAL A 246 0.36 -3.20 -22.66
N PRO A 247 0.68 -4.51 -22.62
CA PRO A 247 1.33 -5.24 -21.52
C PRO A 247 2.82 -4.91 -21.40
N ARG A 248 3.28 -4.70 -20.17
CA ARG A 248 4.67 -4.36 -19.87
C ARG A 248 5.53 -5.61 -19.73
N SER A 249 6.77 -5.51 -20.22
CA SER A 249 7.75 -6.59 -20.11
C SER A 249 9.15 -6.03 -19.91
N PRO A 250 9.98 -6.66 -19.07
CA PRO A 250 11.39 -6.34 -18.96
C PRO A 250 12.19 -6.43 -20.27
N SER A 251 11.66 -7.12 -21.29
CA SER A 251 12.28 -7.19 -22.62
C SER A 251 12.10 -5.92 -23.46
N GLN A 252 11.26 -4.97 -23.04
CA GLN A 252 11.02 -3.72 -23.77
C GLN A 252 12.14 -2.70 -23.46
N GLY A 253 12.68 -2.04 -24.48
CA GLY A 253 13.76 -1.06 -24.31
C GLY A 253 13.38 0.14 -23.43
N ASP A 254 12.13 0.62 -23.50
CA ASP A 254 11.63 1.73 -22.70
C ASP A 254 11.51 1.31 -21.22
N PHE A 255 11.10 0.08 -20.96
CA PHE A 255 11.06 -0.49 -19.62
C PHE A 255 12.45 -0.52 -18.99
N MET A 256 13.45 -1.05 -19.72
CA MET A 256 14.82 -1.14 -19.21
C MET A 256 15.47 0.22 -19.02
N ARG A 257 15.24 1.20 -19.90
CA ARG A 257 15.73 2.56 -19.68
C ARG A 257 15.20 3.18 -18.38
N LEU A 258 13.90 3.02 -18.11
CA LEU A 258 13.32 3.54 -16.88
C LEU A 258 13.81 2.75 -15.66
N TYR A 259 13.98 1.44 -15.79
CA TYR A 259 14.57 0.59 -14.75
C TYR A 259 15.98 1.07 -14.38
N ASP A 260 16.86 1.25 -15.37
CA ASP A 260 18.25 1.68 -15.14
C ASP A 260 18.31 3.07 -14.48
N GLN A 261 17.44 4.00 -14.91
CA GLN A 261 17.31 5.32 -14.30
C GLN A 261 16.94 5.24 -12.82
N LEU A 262 15.91 4.47 -12.48
CA LEU A 262 15.42 4.32 -11.11
C LEU A 262 16.40 3.53 -10.24
N GLN A 263 17.05 2.51 -10.82
CA GLN A 263 18.09 1.73 -10.16
C GLN A 263 19.25 2.64 -9.73
N GLY A 264 19.71 3.54 -10.60
CA GLY A 264 20.76 4.51 -10.26
C GLY A 264 20.37 5.40 -9.09
N VAL A 265 19.14 5.92 -9.06
CA VAL A 265 18.62 6.73 -7.94
C VAL A 265 18.59 5.92 -6.63
N LEU A 266 18.16 4.66 -6.70
CA LEU A 266 18.09 3.79 -5.50
C LEU A 266 19.48 3.43 -4.98
N GLU A 267 20.45 3.15 -5.85
CA GLU A 267 21.83 2.84 -5.48
C GLU A 267 22.50 4.02 -4.76
N GLU A 268 22.31 5.24 -5.25
CA GLU A 268 22.79 6.45 -4.56
C GLU A 268 22.20 6.55 -3.15
N GLU A 269 20.92 6.25 -2.97
CA GLU A 269 20.26 6.31 -1.67
C GLU A 269 20.73 5.21 -0.71
N VAL A 270 20.98 4.01 -1.21
CA VAL A 270 21.60 2.93 -0.42
C VAL A 270 22.99 3.33 0.06
N GLN A 271 23.80 3.96 -0.80
CA GLN A 271 25.12 4.45 -0.41
C GLN A 271 25.06 5.60 0.61
N ARG A 272 24.10 6.52 0.47
CA ARG A 272 23.86 7.58 1.45
C ARG A 272 23.42 7.01 2.81
N ALA A 273 22.56 5.99 2.81
CA ALA A 273 22.14 5.30 4.03
C ALA A 273 23.34 4.68 4.77
N LYS A 274 24.22 3.98 4.05
CA LYS A 274 25.44 3.36 4.61
C LYS A 274 26.38 4.39 5.23
N ARG A 275 26.69 5.49 4.52
CA ARG A 275 27.55 6.55 5.03
C ARG A 275 26.97 7.24 6.27
N GLY A 276 25.64 7.39 6.35
CA GLY A 276 24.98 7.98 7.51
C GLY A 276 25.14 7.12 8.77
N VAL A 277 25.10 5.79 8.64
CA VAL A 277 25.30 4.84 9.75
C VAL A 277 26.75 4.83 10.23
N GLU A 278 27.73 4.96 9.33
CA GLU A 278 29.15 5.03 9.69
C GLU A 278 29.51 6.27 10.50
N VAL A 279 28.94 7.43 10.13
CA VAL A 279 29.16 8.70 10.85
C VAL A 279 28.53 8.65 12.24
N GLU A 280 27.36 8.05 12.41
CA GLU A 280 26.71 7.90 13.72
C GLU A 280 27.51 6.97 14.64
N ARG A 281 28.04 5.84 14.14
CA ARG A 281 28.91 4.93 14.89
C ARG A 281 30.25 5.54 15.26
N GLY A 282 30.83 6.36 14.38
CA GLY A 282 32.08 7.08 14.65
C GLY A 282 31.94 8.08 15.82
N ASN A 283 30.83 8.81 15.85
CA ASN A 283 30.54 9.77 16.94
C ASN A 283 30.24 9.09 18.29
N GLU A 284 29.63 7.88 18.28
CA GLU A 284 29.40 7.13 19.53
C GLU A 284 30.71 6.58 20.12
N SER A 285 31.65 6.13 19.29
CA SER A 285 32.98 5.67 19.77
C SER A 285 33.84 6.78 20.31
N GLU A 286 33.84 7.98 19.72
CA GLU A 286 34.56 9.14 20.25
C GLU A 286 33.92 9.73 21.54
N GLY A 287 32.59 9.57 21.69
CA GLY A 287 31.85 9.98 22.87
C GLY A 287 32.08 9.04 24.08
N ALA A 288 32.38 7.76 23.83
CA ALA A 288 32.68 6.75 24.83
C ALA A 288 34.11 6.95 25.42
N ASP A 289 35.10 7.27 24.58
CA ASP A 289 36.48 7.52 25.00
C ASP A 289 36.63 8.79 25.86
N ARG A 290 35.80 9.82 25.63
CA ARG A 290 35.83 11.06 26.44
C ARG A 290 35.21 10.91 27.83
N LYS A 291 34.42 9.89 28.12
CA LYS A 291 33.84 9.62 29.44
C LYS A 291 34.71 8.72 30.31
N GLY A 292 35.76 8.10 29.75
CA GLY A 292 36.70 7.27 30.49
C GLY A 292 37.80 8.03 31.23
N ASP A 293 38.11 9.28 30.81
CA ASP A 293 39.23 10.07 31.36
C ASP A 293 38.90 10.96 32.57
N ASP A 294 37.62 11.10 32.92
CA ASP A 294 37.19 11.98 34.04
C ASP A 294 37.04 11.25 35.40
N HIS A 295 37.44 9.96 35.51
CA HIS A 295 37.37 9.22 36.78
C HIS A 295 38.72 8.86 37.42
N GLU A 296 39.85 9.42 36.93
CA GLU A 296 41.17 9.28 37.52
C GLU A 296 41.82 10.64 37.88
N ARG A 297 41.10 11.49 38.61
CA ARG A 297 41.75 12.61 39.31
C ARG A 297 41.10 12.87 40.65
#